data_5490a83255ccfc7a7ee3935242e173da
#
_entry.id   5490a83255ccfc7a7ee3935242e173da
#
_cell.length_a   1.000
_cell.length_b   1.000
_cell.length_c   1.000
_cell.angle_alpha   90.00
_cell.angle_beta   90.00
_cell.angle_gamma   90.00
#
_symmetry.space_group_name_H-M   'P 1'
#
loop_
_entity.id
_entity.type
_entity.pdbx_description
1 polymer ?
#
loop_
_entity_poly.entity_id
_entity_poly.type
_entity_poly.pdbx_seq_one_letter_code
_entity_poly.pdbx_strand_id
1 'polypeptide(L)'
;MAAYGAYVRPMPYSNELGLRMLIGGAVRVASVLGYRVTPLFSYYSYHGPIFRVMLRVNRGKLPDNRNYGFISYCHNCGSSQEYSWAELGRMSCPCSDSKVSKSLIVSGPLWTGPLHDTIYITEMLHLAEEWGWAGSGSGTDLDKLLNQMVAESDPRLPFGYTKLDEVASRAKVNSPPLRAVMSTLEKEGYAASRSHIESNAIKTNCSMAGCIRIAKQLQQCSSAE
;
A
#
# COMPACT_ATOMS: atom_id res chain seq x y z
N MET A 1 -7.14 16.47 10.35
CA MET A 1 -5.99 16.37 9.43
C MET A 1 -4.85 17.32 9.78
N ALA A 2 -5.11 18.59 10.12
CA ALA A 2 -4.07 19.52 10.54
C ALA A 2 -3.19 19.01 11.71
N ALA A 3 -3.78 18.27 12.66
CA ALA A 3 -3.07 17.72 13.82
C ALA A 3 -1.89 16.78 13.47
N TYR A 4 -1.96 16.10 12.33
CA TYR A 4 -0.88 15.20 11.87
C TYR A 4 0.08 15.87 10.86
N GLY A 5 -0.15 17.14 10.51
CA GLY A 5 0.71 17.92 9.63
C GLY A 5 0.72 17.45 8.18
N ALA A 6 -0.32 16.73 7.75
CA ALA A 6 -0.49 16.27 6.38
C ALA A 6 -1.88 16.64 5.84
N TYR A 7 -1.94 16.92 4.54
CA TYR A 7 -3.19 17.07 3.81
C TYR A 7 -3.45 15.83 2.99
N VAL A 8 -4.54 15.11 3.31
CA VAL A 8 -4.87 13.82 2.66
C VAL A 8 -6.17 13.97 1.88
N ARG A 9 -6.13 13.63 0.61
CA ARG A 9 -7.28 13.54 -0.29
C ARG A 9 -7.78 12.09 -0.35
N PRO A 10 -9.08 11.86 -0.55
CA PRO A 10 -9.62 10.53 -0.74
C PRO A 10 -8.99 9.83 -1.95
N MET A 11 -8.44 8.63 -1.72
CA MET A 11 -7.86 7.76 -2.75
C MET A 11 -8.37 6.33 -2.53
N PRO A 12 -8.31 5.43 -3.51
CA PRO A 12 -8.78 4.05 -3.35
C PRO A 12 -8.18 3.31 -2.15
N TYR A 13 -6.94 3.66 -1.77
CA TYR A 13 -6.19 3.10 -0.65
C TYR A 13 -6.13 4.04 0.57
N SER A 14 -7.22 4.75 0.87
CA SER A 14 -7.29 5.75 1.97
C SER A 14 -6.94 5.17 3.35
N ASN A 15 -7.22 3.89 3.62
CA ASN A 15 -6.85 3.25 4.88
C ASN A 15 -5.33 3.11 5.02
N GLU A 16 -4.62 2.79 3.93
CA GLU A 16 -3.16 2.80 3.94
C GLU A 16 -2.60 4.20 4.11
N LEU A 17 -3.21 5.21 3.47
CA LEU A 17 -2.82 6.62 3.68
C LEU A 17 -2.96 7.04 5.15
N GLY A 18 -3.94 6.52 5.87
CA GLY A 18 -4.09 6.75 7.30
C GLY A 18 -2.87 6.28 8.11
N LEU A 19 -2.38 5.07 7.85
CA LEU A 19 -1.14 4.55 8.46
C LEU A 19 0.07 5.41 8.09
N ARG A 20 0.21 5.76 6.81
CA ARG A 20 1.31 6.59 6.30
C ARG A 20 1.30 8.01 6.88
N MET A 21 0.12 8.55 7.12
CA MET A 21 -0.04 9.85 7.80
C MET A 21 0.40 9.78 9.26
N LEU A 22 0.06 8.73 10.00
CA LEU A 22 0.49 8.54 11.39
C LEU A 22 2.02 8.41 11.48
N ILE A 23 2.62 7.57 10.63
CA ILE A 23 4.07 7.40 10.57
C ILE A 23 4.75 8.73 10.19
N GLY A 24 4.25 9.41 9.15
CA GLY A 24 4.78 10.71 8.70
C GLY A 24 4.72 11.78 9.79
N GLY A 25 3.65 11.84 10.56
CA GLY A 25 3.52 12.71 11.72
C GLY A 25 4.59 12.42 12.79
N ALA A 26 4.80 11.14 13.12
CA ALA A 26 5.84 10.72 14.06
C ALA A 26 7.25 11.04 13.54
N VAL A 27 7.53 10.77 12.27
CA VAL A 27 8.81 11.11 11.61
C VAL A 27 9.09 12.60 11.71
N ARG A 28 8.12 13.44 11.38
CA ARG A 28 8.25 14.90 11.41
C ARG A 28 8.59 15.40 12.82
N VAL A 29 7.85 14.96 13.83
CA VAL A 29 8.07 15.39 15.22
C VAL A 29 9.42 14.89 15.74
N ALA A 30 9.72 13.63 15.53
CA ALA A 30 10.97 13.02 15.97
C ALA A 30 12.20 13.68 15.32
N SER A 31 12.11 14.04 14.04
CA SER A 31 13.20 14.71 13.31
C SER A 31 13.57 16.06 13.91
N VAL A 32 12.56 16.85 14.33
CA VAL A 32 12.78 18.14 15.02
C VAL A 32 13.53 17.94 16.35
N LEU A 33 13.30 16.81 17.02
CA LEU A 33 13.93 16.44 18.29
C LEU A 33 15.28 15.69 18.13
N GLY A 34 15.77 15.55 16.89
CA GLY A 34 17.02 14.84 16.62
C GLY A 34 16.93 13.32 16.69
N TYR A 35 15.73 12.77 16.49
CA TYR A 35 15.51 11.32 16.44
C TYR A 35 15.14 10.86 15.03
N ARG A 36 15.48 9.60 14.74
CA ARG A 36 15.08 8.86 13.54
C ARG A 36 14.02 7.83 13.92
N VAL A 37 12.98 7.75 13.11
CA VAL A 37 11.89 6.80 13.23
C VAL A 37 11.92 5.81 12.08
N THR A 38 11.77 4.52 12.38
CA THR A 38 11.66 3.45 11.39
C THR A 38 10.41 2.61 11.73
N PRO A 39 9.47 2.42 10.80
CA PRO A 39 8.35 1.52 11.00
C PRO A 39 8.83 0.08 11.16
N LEU A 40 8.32 -0.60 12.18
CA LEU A 40 8.52 -2.04 12.38
C LEU A 40 7.30 -2.81 11.91
N PHE A 41 6.11 -2.26 12.18
CA PHE A 41 4.84 -2.92 11.99
C PHE A 41 3.74 -1.88 11.87
N SER A 42 2.84 -2.05 10.90
CA SER A 42 1.68 -1.18 10.70
C SER A 42 0.45 -2.02 10.40
N TYR A 43 -0.64 -1.75 11.09
CA TYR A 43 -1.85 -2.56 11.01
C TYR A 43 -3.10 -1.69 10.96
N TYR A 44 -4.02 -2.05 10.07
CA TYR A 44 -5.36 -1.51 10.01
C TYR A 44 -6.38 -2.62 10.23
N SER A 45 -7.32 -2.41 11.15
CA SER A 45 -8.46 -3.30 11.35
C SER A 45 -9.76 -2.62 10.93
N TYR A 46 -10.54 -3.30 10.12
CA TYR A 46 -11.87 -2.83 9.70
C TYR A 46 -12.96 -3.08 10.75
N HIS A 47 -12.73 -3.95 11.72
CA HIS A 47 -13.60 -4.17 12.88
C HIS A 47 -13.48 -3.02 13.90
N GLY A 48 -14.06 -1.86 13.55
CA GLY A 48 -13.82 -0.59 14.21
C GLY A 48 -12.52 0.02 13.66
N PRO A 49 -12.55 1.14 12.93
CA PRO A 49 -11.40 1.63 12.16
C PRO A 49 -10.20 1.96 13.07
N ILE A 50 -9.40 0.93 13.34
CA ILE A 50 -8.23 1.01 14.23
C ILE A 50 -6.98 1.05 13.38
N PHE A 51 -6.21 2.12 13.53
CA PHE A 51 -4.87 2.27 12.96
C PHE A 51 -3.83 2.07 14.04
N ARG A 52 -2.90 1.15 13.84
CA ARG A 52 -1.77 0.90 14.74
C ARG A 52 -0.47 0.94 13.98
N VAL A 53 0.52 1.62 14.57
CA VAL A 53 1.88 1.66 14.05
C VAL A 53 2.85 1.41 15.21
N MET A 54 3.81 0.53 14.99
CA MET A 54 4.94 0.31 15.89
C MET A 54 6.19 0.88 15.25
N LEU A 55 6.91 1.68 15.99
CA LEU A 55 8.02 2.48 15.48
C LEU A 55 9.25 2.25 16.36
N ARG A 56 10.39 2.03 15.72
CA ARG A 56 11.70 2.09 16.38
C ARG A 56 12.18 3.53 16.34
N VAL A 57 12.54 4.06 17.50
CA VAL A 57 13.06 5.44 17.64
C VAL A 57 14.51 5.38 18.10
N ASN A 58 15.41 5.96 17.31
CA ASN A 58 16.84 6.02 17.60
C ASN A 58 17.33 7.47 17.54
N ARG A 59 18.36 7.81 18.30
CA ARG A 59 19.05 9.11 18.14
C ARG A 59 19.72 9.16 16.77
N GLY A 60 19.64 10.30 16.12
CA GLY A 60 20.27 10.56 14.84
C GLY A 60 19.32 11.22 13.83
N LYS A 61 19.94 11.83 12.82
CA LYS A 61 19.18 12.42 11.72
C LYS A 61 18.63 11.32 10.81
N LEU A 62 17.46 11.56 10.21
CA LEU A 62 17.00 10.75 9.08
C LEU A 62 18.04 10.84 7.96
N PRO A 63 18.55 9.72 7.44
CA PRO A 63 19.34 9.75 6.23
C PRO A 63 18.41 10.22 5.11
N ASP A 64 18.74 11.32 4.50
CA ASP A 64 18.06 11.94 3.35
C ASP A 64 16.54 11.68 3.33
N ASN A 65 15.70 12.63 3.32
CA ASN A 65 14.22 12.59 3.35
C ASN A 65 13.55 11.63 2.31
N ARG A 66 14.17 10.48 2.02
CA ARG A 66 13.81 9.58 0.93
C ARG A 66 12.43 8.98 1.06
N ASN A 67 11.97 8.77 2.29
CA ASN A 67 10.69 8.11 2.57
C ASN A 67 9.67 9.08 3.20
N TYR A 68 9.82 10.38 2.98
CA TYR A 68 8.90 11.39 3.48
C TYR A 68 8.61 12.41 2.37
N GLY A 69 7.44 12.30 1.78
CA GLY A 69 7.09 13.04 0.58
C GLY A 69 5.61 13.06 0.30
N PHE A 70 5.25 13.00 -0.96
CA PHE A 70 3.89 13.17 -1.46
C PHE A 70 3.49 12.00 -2.32
N ILE A 71 2.22 11.64 -2.28
CA ILE A 71 1.62 10.62 -3.11
C ILE A 71 0.55 11.28 -3.98
N SER A 72 0.59 11.01 -5.28
CA SER A 72 -0.46 11.39 -6.20
C SER A 72 -1.28 10.20 -6.66
N TYR A 73 -2.53 10.48 -7.01
CA TYR A 73 -3.42 9.53 -7.64
C TYR A 73 -4.22 10.22 -8.75
N CYS A 74 -4.30 9.60 -9.92
CA CYS A 74 -5.10 10.09 -11.02
C CYS A 74 -6.42 9.33 -11.13
N HIS A 75 -7.54 10.00 -10.86
CA HIS A 75 -8.86 9.38 -10.98
C HIS A 75 -9.23 8.95 -12.40
N ASN A 76 -8.59 9.54 -13.42
CA ASN A 76 -8.85 9.17 -14.81
C ASN A 76 -8.20 7.83 -15.20
N CYS A 77 -6.90 7.67 -14.99
CA CYS A 77 -6.18 6.45 -15.42
C CYS A 77 -5.86 5.47 -14.29
N GLY A 78 -6.08 5.83 -13.00
CA GLY A 78 -5.72 5.01 -11.86
C GLY A 78 -4.23 4.97 -11.55
N SER A 79 -3.40 5.79 -12.19
CA SER A 79 -1.96 5.85 -11.90
C SER A 79 -1.69 6.51 -10.56
N SER A 80 -0.84 5.88 -9.76
CA SER A 80 -0.31 6.40 -8.51
C SER A 80 1.18 6.64 -8.63
N GLN A 81 1.68 7.74 -8.08
CA GLN A 81 3.09 8.08 -8.11
C GLN A 81 3.51 8.73 -6.79
N GLU A 82 4.77 8.50 -6.43
CA GLU A 82 5.45 9.09 -5.29
C GLU A 82 6.31 10.26 -5.75
N TYR A 83 6.35 11.32 -4.94
CA TYR A 83 7.14 12.51 -5.21
C TYR A 83 7.89 12.97 -3.97
N SER A 84 9.15 13.28 -4.15
CA SER A 84 9.96 13.97 -3.17
C SER A 84 9.59 15.46 -3.10
N TRP A 85 10.11 16.17 -2.12
CA TRP A 85 9.98 17.62 -2.00
C TRP A 85 10.53 18.37 -3.22
N ALA A 86 11.60 17.86 -3.83
CA ALA A 86 12.24 18.47 -5.00
C ALA A 86 11.39 18.33 -6.28
N GLU A 87 10.43 17.40 -6.29
CA GLU A 87 9.60 17.07 -7.45
C GLU A 87 8.21 17.71 -7.40
N LEU A 88 7.87 18.45 -6.32
CA LEU A 88 6.54 19.04 -6.12
C LEU A 88 6.05 19.90 -7.31
N GLY A 89 6.93 20.65 -7.95
CA GLY A 89 6.58 21.48 -9.11
C GLY A 89 6.50 20.74 -10.46
N ARG A 90 6.78 19.42 -10.48
CA ARG A 90 6.87 18.60 -11.69
C ARG A 90 5.85 17.47 -11.73
N MET A 91 4.86 17.50 -10.84
CA MET A 91 3.85 16.45 -10.77
C MET A 91 2.99 16.44 -12.02
N SER A 92 2.95 15.31 -12.69
CA SER A 92 2.15 15.10 -13.88
C SER A 92 1.57 13.70 -13.93
N CYS A 93 0.49 13.53 -14.68
CA CYS A 93 -0.06 12.21 -14.96
C CYS A 93 0.30 11.79 -16.38
N PRO A 94 0.70 10.51 -16.63
CA PRO A 94 0.99 10.02 -17.98
C PRO A 94 -0.19 10.14 -18.95
N CYS A 95 -1.42 10.22 -18.45
CA CYS A 95 -2.63 10.35 -19.27
C CYS A 95 -3.05 11.80 -19.53
N SER A 96 -2.23 12.78 -19.15
CA SER A 96 -2.63 14.20 -19.26
C SER A 96 -2.60 14.69 -20.70
N ASP A 97 -3.71 14.50 -21.41
CA ASP A 97 -4.18 15.51 -22.34
C ASP A 97 -4.53 16.78 -21.54
N SER A 98 -4.11 17.93 -22.02
CA SER A 98 -4.16 19.24 -21.37
C SER A 98 -5.54 19.70 -20.83
N LYS A 99 -6.60 18.93 -21.06
CA LYS A 99 -7.97 19.18 -20.58
C LYS A 99 -8.34 18.51 -19.25
N VAL A 100 -7.51 17.59 -18.69
CA VAL A 100 -7.87 16.71 -17.57
C VAL A 100 -7.01 16.93 -16.30
N SER A 101 -6.36 18.07 -16.16
CA SER A 101 -5.51 18.39 -14.99
C SER A 101 -6.25 18.33 -13.63
N LYS A 102 -7.59 18.32 -13.65
CA LYS A 102 -8.41 18.22 -12.43
C LYS A 102 -8.52 16.81 -11.84
N SER A 103 -8.08 15.77 -12.54
CA SER A 103 -8.19 14.36 -12.11
C SER A 103 -7.03 13.92 -11.23
N LEU A 104 -5.92 14.66 -11.22
CA LEU A 104 -4.76 14.37 -10.38
C LEU A 104 -4.97 14.99 -9.00
N ILE A 105 -4.97 14.15 -7.98
CA ILE A 105 -5.00 14.58 -6.58
C ILE A 105 -3.68 14.25 -5.91
N VAL A 106 -3.29 15.05 -4.93
CA VAL A 106 -2.03 14.90 -4.19
C VAL A 106 -2.32 14.88 -2.69
N SER A 107 -1.65 14.01 -1.97
CA SER A 107 -1.68 13.89 -0.51
C SER A 107 -0.27 13.95 0.05
N GLY A 108 -0.11 14.58 1.19
CA GLY A 108 1.18 14.68 1.89
C GLY A 108 1.37 16.00 2.63
N PRO A 109 2.58 16.22 3.20
CA PRO A 109 3.66 15.24 3.29
C PRO A 109 3.31 14.06 4.21
N LEU A 110 3.72 12.86 3.85
CA LEU A 110 3.46 11.64 4.60
C LEU A 110 4.60 10.62 4.41
N TRP A 111 4.54 9.49 5.11
CA TRP A 111 5.51 8.42 4.93
C TRP A 111 5.27 7.70 3.60
N THR A 112 6.29 7.64 2.75
CA THR A 112 6.23 6.97 1.43
C THR A 112 6.97 5.63 1.43
N GLY A 113 7.78 5.36 2.45
CA GLY A 113 8.58 4.13 2.56
C GLY A 113 7.78 2.88 3.00
N PRO A 114 8.49 1.80 3.30
CA PRO A 114 7.89 0.54 3.77
C PRO A 114 7.03 0.72 5.02
N LEU A 115 5.93 -0.03 5.11
CA LEU A 115 5.05 -0.05 6.28
C LEU A 115 5.49 -1.05 7.35
N HIS A 116 6.30 -2.05 6.95
CA HIS A 116 6.77 -3.14 7.79
C HIS A 116 8.26 -3.34 7.64
N ASP A 117 8.89 -3.84 8.70
CA ASP A 117 10.23 -4.41 8.70
C ASP A 117 10.07 -5.93 8.55
N THR A 118 10.51 -6.49 7.44
CA THR A 118 10.34 -7.93 7.12
C THR A 118 10.95 -8.82 8.20
N ILE A 119 12.13 -8.47 8.71
CA ILE A 119 12.83 -9.25 9.74
C ILE A 119 12.00 -9.26 11.02
N TYR A 120 11.50 -8.09 11.42
CA TYR A 120 10.70 -7.94 12.61
C TYR A 120 9.37 -8.72 12.54
N ILE A 121 8.67 -8.65 11.41
CA ILE A 121 7.42 -9.41 11.21
C ILE A 121 7.67 -10.92 11.19
N THR A 122 8.76 -11.36 10.55
CA THR A 122 9.13 -12.78 10.53
C THR A 122 9.43 -13.30 11.94
N GLU A 123 10.11 -12.51 12.77
CA GLU A 123 10.36 -12.83 14.17
C GLU A 123 9.05 -12.89 14.98
N MET A 124 8.13 -11.94 14.75
CA MET A 124 6.79 -11.98 15.36
C MET A 124 6.04 -13.26 14.99
N LEU A 125 6.08 -13.68 13.74
CA LEU A 125 5.44 -14.91 13.28
C LEU A 125 6.02 -16.14 14.01
N HIS A 126 7.34 -16.23 14.07
CA HIS A 126 8.04 -17.33 14.74
C HIS A 126 7.69 -17.42 16.24
N LEU A 127 7.71 -16.28 16.94
CA LEU A 127 7.31 -16.22 18.34
C LEU A 127 5.83 -16.56 18.55
N ALA A 128 4.95 -16.13 17.64
CA ALA A 128 3.53 -16.46 17.72
C ALA A 128 3.28 -17.97 17.52
N GLU A 129 4.05 -18.63 16.67
CA GLU A 129 4.01 -20.08 16.49
C GLU A 129 4.55 -20.81 17.74
N GLU A 130 5.70 -20.37 18.26
CA GLU A 130 6.32 -20.95 19.46
C GLU A 130 5.39 -20.85 20.70
N TRP A 131 4.66 -19.75 20.85
CA TRP A 131 3.75 -19.54 21.96
C TRP A 131 2.34 -20.10 21.73
N GLY A 132 2.10 -20.73 20.57
CA GLY A 132 0.81 -21.31 20.21
C GLY A 132 -0.29 -20.27 19.94
N TRP A 133 0.07 -19.03 19.64
CA TRP A 133 -0.87 -17.97 19.27
C TRP A 133 -1.23 -17.99 17.79
N ALA A 134 -0.36 -18.56 16.97
CA ALA A 134 -0.59 -18.83 15.57
C ALA A 134 -0.82 -20.34 15.36
N GLY A 135 -1.62 -20.69 14.34
CA GLY A 135 -1.91 -22.07 14.00
C GLY A 135 -3.38 -22.46 14.13
N SER A 136 -3.72 -23.65 13.68
CA SER A 136 -5.08 -24.14 13.45
C SER A 136 -5.97 -24.32 14.69
N GLY A 137 -5.46 -24.07 15.90
CA GLY A 137 -6.22 -24.19 17.15
C GLY A 137 -6.49 -22.90 17.88
N SER A 138 -5.90 -21.78 17.44
CA SER A 138 -5.94 -20.51 18.17
C SER A 138 -7.22 -19.66 17.99
N GLY A 139 -8.06 -20.01 17.01
CA GLY A 139 -9.24 -19.21 16.63
C GLY A 139 -8.91 -17.84 16.03
N THR A 140 -7.62 -17.53 15.82
CA THR A 140 -7.13 -16.29 15.23
C THR A 140 -6.46 -16.59 13.91
N ASP A 141 -6.71 -15.76 12.89
CA ASP A 141 -5.98 -15.80 11.61
C ASP A 141 -4.61 -15.06 11.71
N LEU A 142 -3.94 -15.12 12.86
CA LEU A 142 -2.73 -14.34 13.12
C LEU A 142 -1.56 -14.77 12.24
N ASP A 143 -1.37 -16.07 12.06
CA ASP A 143 -0.37 -16.63 11.13
C ASP A 143 -0.59 -16.15 9.70
N LYS A 144 -1.82 -16.18 9.24
CA LYS A 144 -2.21 -15.69 7.92
C LYS A 144 -1.98 -14.20 7.75
N LEU A 145 -2.31 -13.39 8.77
CA LEU A 145 -2.06 -11.96 8.78
C LEU A 145 -0.57 -11.65 8.71
N LEU A 146 0.24 -12.28 9.57
CA LEU A 146 1.69 -12.03 9.62
C LEU A 146 2.39 -12.49 8.32
N ASN A 147 2.03 -13.67 7.78
CA ASN A 147 2.53 -14.11 6.47
C ASN A 147 2.16 -13.13 5.34
N GLN A 148 0.95 -12.58 5.37
CA GLN A 148 0.52 -11.58 4.40
C GLN A 148 1.34 -10.29 4.52
N MET A 149 1.63 -9.84 5.74
CA MET A 149 2.46 -8.65 5.97
C MET A 149 3.92 -8.86 5.55
N VAL A 150 4.46 -10.08 5.74
CA VAL A 150 5.78 -10.46 5.19
C VAL A 150 5.76 -10.36 3.67
N ALA A 151 4.75 -10.91 3.01
CA ALA A 151 4.62 -10.84 1.55
C ALA A 151 4.47 -9.41 1.03
N GLU A 152 3.76 -8.53 1.77
CA GLU A 152 3.63 -7.11 1.43
C GLU A 152 4.93 -6.31 1.60
N SER A 153 5.90 -6.85 2.32
CA SER A 153 7.19 -6.22 2.57
C SER A 153 8.20 -6.43 1.42
N ASP A 154 7.81 -7.08 0.32
CA ASP A 154 8.65 -7.19 -0.88
C ASP A 154 9.00 -5.78 -1.40
N PRO A 155 10.30 -5.43 -1.50
CA PRO A 155 10.73 -4.09 -1.92
C PRO A 155 10.33 -3.71 -3.36
N ARG A 156 9.88 -4.68 -4.17
CA ARG A 156 9.37 -4.43 -5.51
C ARG A 156 7.93 -3.92 -5.51
N LEU A 157 7.21 -4.05 -4.39
CA LEU A 157 5.83 -3.61 -4.28
C LEU A 157 5.77 -2.11 -3.99
N PRO A 158 4.92 -1.37 -4.72
CA PRO A 158 4.73 0.06 -4.49
C PRO A 158 3.90 0.33 -3.23
N PHE A 159 3.81 1.60 -2.85
CA PHE A 159 2.82 2.06 -1.90
C PHE A 159 1.38 1.87 -2.44
N GLY A 160 0.41 1.85 -1.54
CA GLY A 160 -1.00 1.68 -1.90
C GLY A 160 -1.34 0.23 -2.26
N TYR A 161 -2.58 0.04 -2.64
CA TYR A 161 -3.09 -1.22 -3.16
C TYR A 161 -4.12 -0.94 -4.26
N THR A 162 -4.33 -1.91 -5.13
CA THR A 162 -5.31 -1.85 -6.22
C THR A 162 -6.50 -2.72 -5.86
N LYS A 163 -7.70 -2.12 -5.74
CA LYS A 163 -8.95 -2.86 -5.52
C LYS A 163 -9.37 -3.56 -6.82
N LEU A 164 -9.72 -4.84 -6.73
CA LEU A 164 -10.17 -5.59 -7.92
C LEU A 164 -11.48 -5.05 -8.48
N ASP A 165 -12.35 -4.49 -7.64
CA ASP A 165 -13.58 -3.84 -8.09
C ASP A 165 -13.31 -2.56 -8.91
N GLU A 166 -12.25 -1.82 -8.59
CA GLU A 166 -11.81 -0.68 -9.39
C GLU A 166 -11.29 -1.15 -10.75
N VAL A 167 -10.48 -2.23 -10.77
CA VAL A 167 -10.00 -2.82 -12.02
C VAL A 167 -11.16 -3.30 -12.87
N ALA A 168 -12.12 -4.02 -12.29
CA ALA A 168 -13.31 -4.53 -12.96
C ALA A 168 -14.16 -3.41 -13.56
N SER A 169 -14.42 -2.37 -12.77
CA SER A 169 -15.19 -1.20 -13.20
C SER A 169 -14.52 -0.49 -14.39
N ARG A 170 -13.20 -0.29 -14.35
CA ARG A 170 -12.42 0.33 -15.43
C ARG A 170 -12.32 -0.56 -16.67
N ALA A 171 -12.20 -1.86 -16.46
CA ALA A 171 -12.18 -2.87 -17.52
C ALA A 171 -13.56 -3.12 -18.17
N LYS A 172 -14.64 -2.75 -17.48
CA LYS A 172 -16.05 -3.07 -17.82
C LYS A 172 -16.26 -4.59 -17.88
N VAL A 173 -15.78 -5.30 -16.87
CA VAL A 173 -15.88 -6.76 -16.71
C VAL A 173 -16.36 -7.09 -15.30
N ASN A 174 -16.71 -8.36 -15.06
CA ASN A 174 -16.96 -8.84 -13.70
C ASN A 174 -15.67 -8.82 -12.87
N SER A 175 -15.79 -8.66 -11.54
CA SER A 175 -14.62 -8.69 -10.65
C SER A 175 -13.92 -10.05 -10.76
N PRO A 176 -12.67 -10.10 -11.21
CA PRO A 176 -11.98 -11.36 -11.40
C PRO A 176 -11.59 -11.98 -10.04
N PRO A 177 -11.48 -13.32 -9.94
CA PRO A 177 -11.01 -13.97 -8.71
C PRO A 177 -9.58 -13.51 -8.38
N LEU A 178 -9.37 -13.06 -7.13
CA LEU A 178 -8.09 -12.52 -6.65
C LEU A 178 -6.92 -13.48 -6.92
N ARG A 179 -7.11 -14.79 -6.68
CA ARG A 179 -6.08 -15.80 -6.92
C ARG A 179 -5.67 -15.89 -8.39
N ALA A 180 -6.65 -15.79 -9.31
CA ALA A 180 -6.39 -15.84 -10.75
C ALA A 180 -5.58 -14.62 -11.20
N VAL A 181 -5.93 -13.42 -10.69
CA VAL A 181 -5.19 -12.19 -11.00
C VAL A 181 -3.75 -12.29 -10.49
N MET A 182 -3.54 -12.70 -9.24
CA MET A 182 -2.20 -12.86 -8.66
C MET A 182 -1.36 -13.85 -9.45
N SER A 183 -1.89 -15.04 -9.73
CA SER A 183 -1.18 -16.06 -10.50
C SER A 183 -0.80 -15.58 -11.90
N THR A 184 -1.66 -14.79 -12.55
CA THR A 184 -1.37 -14.23 -13.88
C THR A 184 -0.29 -13.15 -13.79
N LEU A 185 -0.34 -12.27 -12.80
CA LEU A 185 0.69 -11.25 -12.55
C LEU A 185 2.07 -11.89 -12.33
N GLU A 186 2.14 -12.91 -11.48
CA GLU A 186 3.38 -13.64 -11.19
C GLU A 186 3.93 -14.35 -12.45
N LYS A 187 3.07 -14.99 -13.25
CA LYS A 187 3.46 -15.59 -14.53
C LYS A 187 4.03 -14.59 -15.54
N GLU A 188 3.54 -13.35 -15.51
CA GLU A 188 4.04 -12.27 -16.34
C GLU A 188 5.28 -11.56 -15.73
N GLY A 189 5.78 -12.03 -14.57
CA GLY A 189 7.00 -11.52 -13.93
C GLY A 189 6.78 -10.31 -13.02
N TYR A 190 5.53 -9.92 -12.76
CA TYR A 190 5.22 -8.85 -11.81
C TYR A 190 5.28 -9.38 -10.37
N ALA A 191 5.65 -8.49 -9.44
CA ALA A 191 5.45 -8.75 -8.02
C ALA A 191 3.97 -8.57 -7.68
N ALA A 192 3.42 -9.47 -6.88
CA ALA A 192 2.05 -9.38 -6.41
C ALA A 192 1.91 -9.93 -4.99
N SER A 193 1.14 -9.24 -4.15
CA SER A 193 0.76 -9.69 -2.82
C SER A 193 -0.69 -9.28 -2.54
N ARG A 194 -1.35 -10.01 -1.64
CA ARG A 194 -2.63 -9.57 -1.10
C ARG A 194 -2.40 -8.39 -0.16
N SER A 195 -3.39 -7.50 -0.04
CA SER A 195 -3.33 -6.46 0.97
C SER A 195 -3.94 -6.96 2.30
N HIS A 196 -3.23 -6.73 3.43
CA HIS A 196 -3.79 -7.01 4.76
C HIS A 196 -4.86 -5.97 5.16
N ILE A 197 -4.89 -4.83 4.48
CA ILE A 197 -5.78 -3.70 4.77
C ILE A 197 -7.15 -3.88 4.10
N GLU A 198 -7.16 -4.47 2.89
CA GLU A 198 -8.36 -4.62 2.08
C GLU A 198 -8.40 -6.02 1.46
N SER A 199 -9.44 -6.77 1.81
CA SER A 199 -9.52 -8.20 1.45
C SER A 199 -9.63 -8.46 -0.05
N ASN A 200 -10.27 -7.54 -0.81
CA ASN A 200 -10.42 -7.62 -2.27
C ASN A 200 -9.44 -6.69 -3.01
N ALA A 201 -8.20 -6.63 -2.51
CA ALA A 201 -7.18 -5.79 -3.11
C ALA A 201 -5.82 -6.50 -3.17
N ILE A 202 -5.01 -6.07 -4.14
CA ILE A 202 -3.66 -6.54 -4.38
C ILE A 202 -2.67 -5.37 -4.34
N LYS A 203 -1.46 -5.64 -3.88
CA LYS A 203 -0.29 -4.81 -4.12
C LYS A 203 0.47 -5.40 -5.30
N THR A 204 0.82 -4.59 -6.27
CA THR A 204 1.56 -5.03 -7.45
C THR A 204 2.30 -3.88 -8.10
N ASN A 205 3.44 -4.16 -8.71
CA ASN A 205 4.17 -3.21 -9.54
C ASN A 205 3.66 -3.17 -11.01
N CYS A 206 2.62 -3.95 -11.32
CA CYS A 206 1.92 -3.85 -12.59
C CYS A 206 1.08 -2.55 -12.65
N SER A 207 1.11 -1.87 -13.79
CA SER A 207 0.30 -0.66 -13.98
C SER A 207 -1.21 -0.97 -13.98
N MET A 208 -2.05 0.02 -13.69
CA MET A 208 -3.51 -0.11 -13.80
C MET A 208 -3.93 -0.60 -15.19
N ALA A 209 -3.29 -0.12 -16.25
CA ALA A 209 -3.56 -0.58 -17.62
C ALA A 209 -3.25 -2.08 -17.81
N GLY A 210 -2.16 -2.57 -17.20
CA GLY A 210 -1.81 -3.98 -17.18
C GLY A 210 -2.84 -4.81 -16.42
N CYS A 211 -3.25 -4.35 -15.24
CA CYS A 211 -4.30 -5.01 -14.46
C CYS A 211 -5.63 -5.10 -15.20
N ILE A 212 -6.01 -4.03 -15.92
CA ILE A 212 -7.22 -4.00 -16.79
C ILE A 212 -7.10 -5.04 -17.91
N ARG A 213 -5.94 -5.14 -18.56
CA ARG A 213 -5.69 -6.14 -19.61
C ARG A 213 -5.86 -7.55 -19.08
N ILE A 214 -5.24 -7.86 -17.93
CA ILE A 214 -5.34 -9.17 -17.26
C ILE A 214 -6.79 -9.50 -16.91
N ALA A 215 -7.54 -8.55 -16.33
CA ALA A 215 -8.93 -8.77 -15.97
C ALA A 215 -9.80 -9.13 -17.21
N LYS A 216 -9.60 -8.46 -18.32
CA LYS A 216 -10.29 -8.77 -19.59
C LYS A 216 -9.93 -10.15 -20.11
N GLN A 217 -8.66 -10.52 -20.06
CA GLN A 217 -8.17 -11.84 -20.49
C GLN A 217 -8.78 -12.96 -19.65
N LEU A 218 -8.84 -12.82 -18.33
CA LEU A 218 -9.44 -13.80 -17.43
C LEU A 218 -10.93 -13.99 -17.70
N GLN A 219 -11.67 -12.91 -18.02
CA GLN A 219 -13.09 -13.03 -18.35
C GLN A 219 -13.30 -13.79 -19.66
N GLN A 220 -12.48 -13.57 -20.67
CA GLN A 220 -12.57 -14.29 -21.94
C GLN A 220 -12.35 -15.80 -21.77
N CYS A 221 -11.40 -16.20 -20.93
CA CYS A 221 -11.17 -17.61 -20.62
C CYS A 221 -12.36 -18.25 -19.90
N SER A 222 -12.99 -17.52 -18.94
CA SER A 222 -14.16 -18.02 -18.22
C SER A 222 -15.45 -18.10 -19.03
N SER A 223 -15.51 -17.43 -20.18
CA SER A 223 -16.69 -17.45 -21.07
C SER A 223 -16.56 -18.53 -22.17
N ALA A 224 -15.40 -19.20 -22.24
CA ALA A 224 -15.11 -20.24 -23.23
C ALA A 224 -15.25 -21.67 -22.65
N GLU A 225 -15.51 -21.77 -21.35
CA GLU A 225 -15.89 -23.02 -20.63
C GLU A 225 -17.42 -23.08 -20.45
#